data_aed04a5aacb6c5704c9ffb11b33dd8fe
#
_entry.id   aed04a5aacb6c5704c9ffb11b33dd8fe
#
_cell.length_a   1.000
_cell.length_b   1.000
_cell.length_c   1.000
_cell.angle_alpha   90.00
_cell.angle_beta   90.00
_cell.angle_gamma   90.00
#
_symmetry.space_group_name_H-M   'P 1'
#
loop_
_entity.id
_entity.type
_entity.pdbx_description
1 polymer ?
#
loop_
_entity_poly.entity_id
_entity_poly.type
_entity_poly.pdbx_seq_one_letter_code
_entity_poly.pdbx_strand_id
1 'polypeptide(L)'
;MSVLDAIRYAVDELHANYDDPVWRRKRLADRVVRPVHARWHGTNGLDIPAADWDVLVVLDGCRADLFEAGALDAGSGLDGADGGEWGDHGSVPSGPDPFDAYRRVTARGSATPEWLSGNFAEGAFGDTVYVSANPYVARVCGDAFHEVRAVWESAFDADVGTVRPEAVAAAARAADDAYPDKRLIIHFMQTHYPFLGHPNLQFAGIDADQVLGERDAVAGEPHDPWEALALGRIDRRRLRRAYADNLVAVLPDALSLASELRGRAVVTADHGNLLGERAWPVPAKLYGHPVGVRTPALVEVPWAVVDGERRPVRDDGVAALDPADEAAVDERLRRLGYRE
;
A
#
# COMPACT_ATOMS: atom_id res chain seq x y z
N MET A 1 28.95 -17.34 6.55
CA MET A 1 28.98 -17.80 5.12
C MET A 1 30.27 -17.28 4.53
N SER A 2 31.12 -18.14 3.95
CA SER A 2 32.37 -17.68 3.32
C SER A 2 32.06 -16.94 2.01
N VAL A 3 32.99 -16.10 1.50
CA VAL A 3 32.84 -15.41 0.21
C VAL A 3 32.64 -16.40 -0.93
N LEU A 4 33.30 -17.57 -0.84
CA LEU A 4 33.18 -18.63 -1.84
C LEU A 4 31.79 -19.28 -1.81
N ASP A 5 31.19 -19.45 -0.61
CA ASP A 5 29.83 -20.01 -0.48
C ASP A 5 28.81 -19.02 -1.04
N ALA A 6 29.01 -17.71 -0.82
CA ALA A 6 28.13 -16.65 -1.36
C ALA A 6 28.20 -16.59 -2.91
N ILE A 7 29.41 -16.77 -3.49
CA ILE A 7 29.59 -16.81 -4.95
C ILE A 7 28.93 -18.06 -5.53
N ARG A 8 29.13 -19.23 -4.91
CA ARG A 8 28.50 -20.48 -5.34
C ARG A 8 26.98 -20.36 -5.31
N TYR A 9 26.42 -19.90 -4.20
CA TYR A 9 24.98 -19.67 -4.08
C TYR A 9 24.45 -18.73 -5.18
N ALA A 10 25.16 -17.61 -5.44
CA ALA A 10 24.75 -16.67 -6.48
C ALA A 10 24.80 -17.27 -7.89
N VAL A 11 25.79 -18.13 -8.18
CA VAL A 11 25.91 -18.83 -9.47
C VAL A 11 24.80 -19.90 -9.62
N ASP A 12 24.56 -20.67 -8.59
CA ASP A 12 23.52 -21.71 -8.60
C ASP A 12 22.13 -21.09 -8.73
N GLU A 13 21.87 -19.99 -8.01
CA GLU A 13 20.62 -19.23 -8.11
C GLU A 13 20.44 -18.62 -9.51
N LEU A 14 21.50 -18.10 -10.11
CA LEU A 14 21.48 -17.56 -11.48
C LEU A 14 21.17 -18.65 -12.50
N HIS A 15 21.79 -19.82 -12.38
CA HIS A 15 21.56 -20.96 -13.27
C HIS A 15 20.13 -21.51 -13.14
N ALA A 16 19.60 -21.56 -11.91
CA ALA A 16 18.25 -22.08 -11.65
C ALA A 16 17.14 -21.16 -12.19
N ASN A 17 17.37 -19.84 -12.20
CA ASN A 17 16.31 -18.86 -12.47
C ASN A 17 16.58 -17.95 -13.70
N TYR A 18 17.64 -18.18 -14.46
CA TYR A 18 18.03 -17.29 -15.58
C TYR A 18 16.91 -17.16 -16.63
N ASP A 19 16.15 -18.22 -16.88
CA ASP A 19 15.06 -18.24 -17.85
C ASP A 19 13.76 -17.62 -17.33
N ASP A 20 13.65 -17.37 -16.00
CA ASP A 20 12.50 -16.72 -15.39
C ASP A 20 12.55 -15.19 -15.55
N PRO A 21 11.66 -14.58 -16.35
CA PRO A 21 11.64 -13.13 -16.56
C PRO A 21 11.20 -12.35 -15.31
N VAL A 22 10.39 -12.96 -14.41
CA VAL A 22 9.96 -12.33 -13.16
C VAL A 22 11.14 -12.22 -12.20
N TRP A 23 11.86 -13.33 -12.00
CA TRP A 23 13.05 -13.36 -11.17
C TRP A 23 14.11 -12.37 -11.66
N ARG A 24 14.39 -12.31 -12.98
CA ARG A 24 15.36 -11.37 -13.55
C ARG A 24 14.99 -9.91 -13.27
N ARG A 25 13.70 -9.54 -13.38
CA ARG A 25 13.24 -8.18 -13.07
C ARG A 25 13.41 -7.86 -11.58
N LYS A 26 13.05 -8.79 -10.69
CA LYS A 26 13.28 -8.64 -9.25
C LYS A 26 14.76 -8.43 -8.94
N ARG A 27 15.62 -9.28 -9.48
CA ARG A 27 17.07 -9.15 -9.31
C ARG A 27 17.60 -7.81 -9.84
N LEU A 28 17.11 -7.35 -10.99
CA LEU A 28 17.46 -6.04 -11.52
C LEU A 28 16.99 -4.91 -10.59
N ALA A 29 15.76 -4.99 -10.08
CA ALA A 29 15.25 -4.02 -9.12
C ALA A 29 16.12 -3.98 -7.85
N ASP A 30 16.39 -5.12 -7.23
CA ASP A 30 17.11 -5.21 -5.96
C ASP A 30 18.60 -4.89 -6.09
N ARG A 31 19.27 -5.38 -7.13
CA ARG A 31 20.74 -5.28 -7.26
C ARG A 31 21.23 -4.05 -8.01
N VAL A 32 20.37 -3.43 -8.81
CA VAL A 32 20.74 -2.27 -9.64
C VAL A 32 19.88 -1.06 -9.33
N VAL A 33 18.54 -1.17 -9.48
CA VAL A 33 17.67 -0.01 -9.38
C VAL A 33 17.64 0.54 -7.95
N ARG A 34 17.41 -0.30 -6.96
CA ARG A 34 17.35 0.09 -5.55
C ARG A 34 18.63 0.79 -5.07
N PRO A 35 19.87 0.26 -5.26
CA PRO A 35 21.08 0.98 -4.86
C PRO A 35 21.27 2.31 -5.59
N VAL A 36 20.93 2.38 -6.88
CA VAL A 36 20.99 3.62 -7.64
C VAL A 36 19.98 4.64 -7.10
N HIS A 37 18.74 4.23 -6.85
CA HIS A 37 17.72 5.12 -6.30
C HIS A 37 18.05 5.58 -4.88
N ALA A 38 18.55 4.69 -4.02
CA ALA A 38 18.99 5.07 -2.67
C ALA A 38 20.10 6.14 -2.72
N ARG A 39 21.04 6.04 -3.67
CA ARG A 39 22.10 7.01 -3.86
C ARG A 39 21.64 8.33 -4.48
N TRP A 40 20.61 8.27 -5.36
CA TRP A 40 20.17 9.43 -6.15
C TRP A 40 19.04 10.22 -5.47
N HIS A 41 18.04 9.52 -4.91
CA HIS A 41 16.85 10.13 -4.33
C HIS A 41 16.88 10.17 -2.80
N GLY A 42 17.77 9.42 -2.16
CA GLY A 42 17.75 9.22 -0.70
C GLY A 42 16.49 8.47 -0.24
N THR A 43 16.22 8.54 1.06
CA THR A 43 15.04 7.92 1.72
C THR A 43 14.06 8.96 2.26
N ASN A 44 14.25 10.22 1.93
CA ASN A 44 13.44 11.32 2.46
C ASN A 44 12.00 11.25 1.96
N GLY A 45 11.07 11.59 2.85
CA GLY A 45 9.65 11.68 2.58
C GLY A 45 8.95 12.38 3.73
N LEU A 46 7.63 12.54 3.62
CA LEU A 46 6.82 13.17 4.65
C LEU A 46 6.91 12.38 5.95
N ASP A 47 7.22 13.06 7.04
CA ASP A 47 7.18 12.55 8.39
C ASP A 47 5.72 12.52 8.86
N ILE A 48 5.10 11.36 8.83
CA ILE A 48 3.70 11.19 9.21
C ILE A 48 3.46 11.53 10.67
N PRO A 49 4.24 11.05 11.65
CA PRO A 49 4.08 11.44 13.05
C PRO A 49 4.15 12.95 13.31
N ALA A 50 5.04 13.65 12.60
CA ALA A 50 5.24 15.09 12.74
C ALA A 50 4.26 15.93 11.88
N ALA A 51 3.50 15.31 10.99
CA ALA A 51 2.54 16.01 10.15
C ALA A 51 1.27 16.42 10.92
N ASP A 52 0.56 17.41 10.40
CA ASP A 52 -0.61 18.01 11.05
C ASP A 52 -1.90 17.28 10.65
N TRP A 53 -2.32 16.33 11.46
CA TRP A 53 -3.56 15.56 11.32
C TRP A 53 -4.04 15.05 12.70
N ASP A 54 -5.34 14.80 12.82
CA ASP A 54 -5.97 14.09 13.92
C ASP A 54 -6.51 12.72 13.47
N VAL A 55 -6.97 12.64 12.21
CA VAL A 55 -7.44 11.42 11.55
C VAL A 55 -6.67 11.25 10.25
N LEU A 56 -5.98 10.12 10.09
CA LEU A 56 -5.22 9.78 8.89
C LEU A 56 -5.86 8.57 8.20
N VAL A 57 -6.49 8.77 7.06
CA VAL A 57 -7.06 7.72 6.23
C VAL A 57 -6.04 7.33 5.16
N VAL A 58 -5.54 6.11 5.23
CA VAL A 58 -4.52 5.57 4.32
C VAL A 58 -5.15 4.60 3.35
N LEU A 59 -5.01 4.88 2.05
CA LEU A 59 -5.43 4.01 0.96
C LEU A 59 -4.20 3.24 0.46
N ASP A 60 -4.12 1.93 0.74
CA ASP A 60 -2.95 1.11 0.39
C ASP A 60 -2.65 1.14 -1.11
N GLY A 61 -1.42 1.49 -1.43
CA GLY A 61 -0.93 1.51 -2.79
C GLY A 61 -1.58 2.54 -3.71
N CYS A 62 -2.25 3.60 -3.21
CA CYS A 62 -2.98 4.56 -4.02
C CYS A 62 -2.05 5.62 -4.64
N ARG A 63 -1.92 5.61 -5.96
CA ARG A 63 -1.18 6.61 -6.73
C ARG A 63 -1.85 7.98 -6.65
N ALA A 64 -1.05 9.05 -6.60
CA ALA A 64 -1.58 10.41 -6.61
C ALA A 64 -2.39 10.72 -7.89
N ASP A 65 -1.90 10.30 -9.07
CA ASP A 65 -2.60 10.52 -10.34
C ASP A 65 -3.92 9.75 -10.44
N LEU A 66 -4.01 8.55 -9.83
CA LEU A 66 -5.25 7.78 -9.72
C LEU A 66 -6.25 8.46 -8.79
N PHE A 67 -5.78 8.92 -7.63
CA PHE A 67 -6.62 9.64 -6.67
C PHE A 67 -7.19 10.93 -7.27
N GLU A 68 -6.37 11.71 -7.95
CA GLU A 68 -6.79 12.93 -8.64
C GLU A 68 -7.91 12.64 -9.65
N ALA A 69 -7.74 11.64 -10.50
CA ALA A 69 -8.73 11.25 -11.49
C ALA A 69 -10.06 10.73 -10.87
N GLY A 70 -9.98 10.05 -9.72
CA GLY A 70 -11.15 9.43 -9.09
C GLY A 70 -11.86 10.30 -8.05
N ALA A 71 -11.10 11.08 -7.29
CA ALA A 71 -11.62 11.86 -6.16
C ALA A 71 -11.76 13.35 -6.42
N LEU A 72 -10.93 13.92 -7.31
CA LEU A 72 -10.90 15.36 -7.59
C LEU A 72 -11.64 15.71 -8.89
N ASP A 73 -11.58 14.85 -9.89
CA ASP A 73 -12.24 15.04 -11.20
C ASP A 73 -13.53 14.20 -11.34
N ALA A 74 -14.33 14.12 -10.29
CA ALA A 74 -15.57 13.33 -10.27
C ALA A 74 -16.58 13.62 -11.43
N GLY A 75 -16.29 14.61 -12.27
CA GLY A 75 -17.07 14.92 -13.48
C GLY A 75 -16.53 14.32 -14.79
N SER A 76 -15.31 13.82 -14.83
CA SER A 76 -14.67 13.29 -16.04
C SER A 76 -14.72 11.77 -16.18
N GLY A 77 -15.22 11.06 -15.16
CA GLY A 77 -15.33 9.60 -15.12
C GLY A 77 -13.99 8.90 -15.33
N LEU A 78 -13.68 7.88 -14.52
CA LEU A 78 -12.52 6.99 -14.69
C LEU A 78 -12.54 6.23 -16.04
N ASP A 79 -13.54 6.48 -16.87
CA ASP A 79 -13.77 5.92 -18.20
C ASP A 79 -12.84 6.47 -19.29
N GLY A 80 -11.79 7.22 -18.94
CA GLY A 80 -10.73 7.64 -19.87
C GLY A 80 -10.12 6.46 -20.61
N ALA A 81 -10.92 5.90 -21.53
CA ALA A 81 -10.73 4.61 -22.19
C ALA A 81 -9.62 4.60 -23.24
N ASP A 82 -9.02 5.74 -23.56
CA ASP A 82 -8.12 5.84 -24.70
C ASP A 82 -6.69 6.21 -24.27
N GLY A 83 -5.93 5.19 -23.80
CA GLY A 83 -4.46 5.16 -23.91
C GLY A 83 -3.66 6.29 -23.27
N GLY A 84 -4.30 7.31 -22.72
CA GLY A 84 -3.71 8.42 -21.99
C GLY A 84 -3.29 8.00 -20.59
N GLU A 85 -2.22 8.56 -20.07
CA GLU A 85 -1.99 8.69 -18.63
C GLU A 85 -3.30 9.22 -18.00
N TRP A 86 -3.60 8.85 -16.75
CA TRP A 86 -4.65 9.51 -15.99
C TRP A 86 -4.42 11.02 -16.14
N GLY A 87 -5.13 11.76 -16.91
CA GLY A 87 -4.92 13.15 -17.33
C GLY A 87 -3.65 13.85 -16.81
N ASP A 88 -2.99 14.60 -17.70
CA ASP A 88 -1.91 15.52 -17.32
C ASP A 88 -2.57 16.77 -16.70
N HIS A 89 -2.79 16.75 -15.38
CA HIS A 89 -3.41 17.87 -14.66
C HIS A 89 -2.36 18.84 -14.16
N GLY A 90 -1.94 19.71 -15.03
CA GLY A 90 -0.98 20.79 -14.78
C GLY A 90 -1.51 21.99 -14.00
N SER A 91 -2.41 21.85 -13.05
CA SER A 91 -2.71 22.82 -11.99
C SER A 91 -3.68 22.21 -10.99
N VAL A 92 -3.27 22.14 -9.74
CA VAL A 92 -4.11 21.72 -8.61
C VAL A 92 -5.22 22.76 -8.45
N PRO A 93 -6.50 22.41 -8.65
CA PRO A 93 -7.60 23.29 -8.24
C PRO A 93 -7.53 23.46 -6.71
N SER A 94 -7.83 24.64 -6.23
CA SER A 94 -8.19 24.87 -4.82
C SER A 94 -9.32 23.89 -4.48
N GLY A 95 -9.06 22.91 -3.61
CA GLY A 95 -9.80 21.71 -3.29
C GLY A 95 -11.25 21.64 -3.78
N PRO A 96 -11.59 20.60 -4.53
CA PRO A 96 -13.00 20.29 -4.76
C PRO A 96 -13.61 19.84 -3.43
N ASP A 97 -14.88 20.18 -3.22
CA ASP A 97 -15.71 19.57 -2.18
C ASP A 97 -15.61 18.02 -2.31
N PRO A 98 -15.14 17.27 -1.30
CA PRO A 98 -15.13 17.59 0.13
C PRO A 98 -13.80 18.06 0.74
N PHE A 99 -12.76 18.34 -0.02
CA PHE A 99 -11.44 18.66 0.51
C PHE A 99 -11.19 20.17 0.58
N ASP A 100 -10.72 20.65 1.73
CA ASP A 100 -10.32 22.05 1.93
C ASP A 100 -8.96 22.35 1.29
N ALA A 101 -8.09 21.34 1.19
CA ALA A 101 -6.79 21.46 0.52
C ALA A 101 -6.33 20.12 -0.05
N TYR A 102 -5.57 20.22 -1.15
CA TYR A 102 -4.92 19.08 -1.78
C TYR A 102 -3.49 19.40 -2.20
N ARG A 103 -2.61 18.43 -2.05
CA ARG A 103 -1.26 18.45 -2.64
C ARG A 103 -0.74 17.02 -2.80
N ARG A 104 0.23 16.82 -3.68
CA ARG A 104 1.03 15.60 -3.69
C ARG A 104 2.13 15.71 -2.64
N VAL A 105 2.43 14.61 -1.97
CA VAL A 105 3.56 14.50 -1.04
C VAL A 105 4.40 13.28 -1.39
N THR A 106 5.66 13.28 -0.94
CA THR A 106 6.55 12.13 -1.14
C THR A 106 6.42 11.21 0.07
N ALA A 107 6.03 9.95 -0.14
CA ALA A 107 6.01 8.92 0.89
C ALA A 107 7.43 8.50 1.30
N ARG A 108 7.62 8.08 2.55
CA ARG A 108 8.91 7.55 3.04
C ARG A 108 9.24 6.18 2.48
N GLY A 109 8.24 5.42 2.04
CA GLY A 109 8.39 4.09 1.45
C GLY A 109 7.85 3.99 0.04
N SER A 110 8.24 2.95 -0.68
CA SER A 110 7.70 2.52 -1.96
C SER A 110 6.88 1.24 -1.86
N ALA A 111 6.71 0.76 -0.61
CA ALA A 111 5.89 -0.39 -0.22
C ALA A 111 5.50 -0.23 1.25
N THR A 112 4.38 -0.84 1.67
CA THR A 112 3.84 -0.73 3.02
C THR A 112 4.86 -1.01 4.12
N PRO A 113 5.66 -2.10 4.11
CA PRO A 113 6.62 -2.35 5.19
C PRO A 113 7.71 -1.28 5.28
N GLU A 114 8.14 -0.71 4.15
CA GLU A 114 9.11 0.38 4.13
C GLU A 114 8.51 1.68 4.67
N TRP A 115 7.26 1.99 4.32
CA TRP A 115 6.55 3.16 4.82
C TRP A 115 6.27 3.07 6.33
N LEU A 116 5.81 1.91 6.81
CA LEU A 116 5.62 1.65 8.23
C LEU A 116 6.94 1.77 9.01
N SER A 117 7.98 1.11 8.53
CA SER A 117 9.31 1.16 9.16
C SER A 117 9.86 2.59 9.20
N GLY A 118 9.75 3.32 8.10
CA GLY A 118 10.26 4.69 7.99
C GLY A 118 9.52 5.72 8.86
N ASN A 119 8.28 5.43 9.27
CA ASN A 119 7.47 6.36 10.06
C ASN A 119 7.30 5.92 11.52
N PHE A 120 7.24 4.60 11.82
CA PHE A 120 6.73 4.14 13.10
C PHE A 120 7.60 3.13 13.84
N ALA A 121 8.61 2.49 13.20
CA ALA A 121 9.37 1.42 13.84
C ALA A 121 10.27 1.89 15.01
N GLU A 122 10.65 3.15 15.06
CA GLU A 122 11.53 3.70 16.11
C GLU A 122 10.78 4.61 17.09
N GLY A 123 9.43 4.63 17.04
CA GLY A 123 8.59 5.54 17.85
C GLY A 123 7.73 4.82 18.88
N ALA A 124 7.19 5.60 19.81
CA ALA A 124 6.10 5.22 20.69
C ALA A 124 5.01 6.29 20.57
N PHE A 125 3.83 5.85 20.13
CA PHE A 125 2.69 6.71 19.76
C PHE A 125 1.49 6.38 20.67
N GLY A 126 1.66 6.59 21.97
CA GLY A 126 0.62 6.37 22.98
C GLY A 126 -0.57 7.33 22.88
N ASP A 127 -0.48 8.28 21.97
CA ASP A 127 -1.54 9.20 21.58
C ASP A 127 -2.33 8.75 20.33
N THR A 128 -2.02 7.58 19.76
CA THR A 128 -2.54 7.14 18.47
C THR A 128 -3.10 5.71 18.52
N VAL A 129 -4.29 5.52 17.96
CA VAL A 129 -4.90 4.20 17.69
C VAL A 129 -4.77 3.91 16.20
N TYR A 130 -4.33 2.70 15.86
CA TYR A 130 -4.17 2.24 14.49
C TYR A 130 -5.23 1.18 14.13
N VAL A 131 -6.15 1.51 13.23
CA VAL A 131 -7.17 0.59 12.70
C VAL A 131 -6.69 0.10 11.33
N SER A 132 -6.37 -1.17 11.18
CA SER A 132 -5.73 -1.67 9.97
C SER A 132 -6.41 -2.88 9.36
N ALA A 133 -6.56 -2.85 8.04
CA ALA A 133 -6.81 -4.03 7.21
C ALA A 133 -5.52 -4.70 6.73
N ASN A 134 -4.36 -4.02 6.88
CA ASN A 134 -3.07 -4.53 6.42
C ASN A 134 -2.28 -5.18 7.57
N PRO A 135 -1.94 -6.51 7.49
CA PRO A 135 -1.25 -7.23 8.55
C PRO A 135 0.19 -6.78 8.81
N TYR A 136 0.82 -6.04 7.88
CA TYR A 136 2.18 -5.54 8.07
C TYR A 136 2.33 -4.63 9.30
N VAL A 137 1.25 -3.99 9.74
CA VAL A 137 1.27 -3.15 10.96
C VAL A 137 1.71 -3.98 12.17
N ALA A 138 1.12 -5.17 12.36
CA ALA A 138 1.51 -6.07 13.46
C ALA A 138 2.97 -6.50 13.38
N ARG A 139 3.44 -6.76 12.17
CA ARG A 139 4.81 -7.26 11.93
C ARG A 139 5.89 -6.20 12.12
N VAL A 140 5.62 -4.96 11.72
CA VAL A 140 6.63 -3.88 11.64
C VAL A 140 6.62 -2.97 12.86
N CYS A 141 5.46 -2.65 13.39
CA CYS A 141 5.29 -1.63 14.43
C CYS A 141 4.07 -1.87 15.34
N GLY A 142 3.70 -3.14 15.55
CA GLY A 142 2.50 -3.47 16.31
C GLY A 142 2.51 -3.02 17.77
N ASP A 143 3.66 -2.84 18.37
CA ASP A 143 3.89 -2.39 19.74
C ASP A 143 4.15 -0.87 19.84
N ALA A 144 4.06 -0.14 18.74
CA ALA A 144 4.36 1.30 18.69
C ALA A 144 3.17 2.19 19.07
N PHE A 145 1.93 1.68 19.10
CA PHE A 145 0.71 2.47 19.26
C PHE A 145 0.00 2.24 20.59
N HIS A 146 -0.92 3.17 20.95
CA HIS A 146 -1.80 3.00 22.09
C HIS A 146 -2.65 1.74 21.95
N GLU A 147 -3.19 1.50 20.76
CA GLU A 147 -3.89 0.26 20.37
C GLU A 147 -3.73 0.03 18.87
N VAL A 148 -3.64 -1.25 18.46
CA VAL A 148 -3.80 -1.68 17.07
C VAL A 148 -5.04 -2.55 16.96
N ARG A 149 -6.00 -2.12 16.14
CA ARG A 149 -7.19 -2.91 15.78
C ARG A 149 -6.93 -3.68 14.51
N ALA A 150 -6.68 -4.98 14.67
CA ALA A 150 -6.36 -5.93 13.61
C ALA A 150 -7.63 -6.36 12.85
N VAL A 151 -8.15 -5.49 11.97
CA VAL A 151 -9.37 -5.77 11.21
C VAL A 151 -9.16 -6.95 10.26
N TRP A 152 -7.92 -7.20 9.82
CA TRP A 152 -7.56 -8.37 9.01
C TRP A 152 -7.80 -9.71 9.72
N GLU A 153 -7.85 -9.75 11.05
CA GLU A 153 -8.12 -10.97 11.81
C GLU A 153 -9.62 -11.23 11.93
N SER A 154 -10.37 -10.18 12.24
CA SER A 154 -11.80 -10.28 12.61
C SER A 154 -12.76 -10.18 11.43
N ALA A 155 -12.37 -9.53 10.32
CA ALA A 155 -13.27 -9.20 9.21
C ALA A 155 -12.70 -9.54 7.82
N PHE A 156 -11.76 -10.49 7.74
CA PHE A 156 -11.27 -10.97 6.47
C PHE A 156 -12.34 -11.75 5.72
N ASP A 157 -12.68 -11.32 4.51
CA ASP A 157 -13.61 -11.98 3.62
C ASP A 157 -12.84 -12.96 2.69
N ALA A 158 -13.00 -14.26 2.94
CA ALA A 158 -12.31 -15.31 2.19
C ALA A 158 -12.76 -15.39 0.72
N ASP A 159 -14.00 -14.98 0.40
CA ASP A 159 -14.53 -15.04 -0.96
C ASP A 159 -13.88 -14.00 -1.88
N VAL A 160 -13.49 -12.86 -1.30
CA VAL A 160 -12.80 -11.78 -2.04
C VAL A 160 -11.31 -11.72 -1.73
N GLY A 161 -10.83 -12.45 -0.73
CA GLY A 161 -9.42 -12.55 -0.36
C GLY A 161 -8.85 -11.31 0.34
N THR A 162 -9.71 -10.43 0.89
CA THR A 162 -9.30 -9.19 1.56
C THR A 162 -10.34 -8.74 2.59
N VAL A 163 -10.05 -7.66 3.32
CA VAL A 163 -11.01 -6.95 4.16
C VAL A 163 -11.78 -5.96 3.29
N ARG A 164 -13.10 -5.93 3.42
CA ARG A 164 -13.95 -4.96 2.72
C ARG A 164 -13.88 -3.58 3.36
N PRO A 165 -14.02 -2.48 2.57
CA PRO A 165 -13.97 -1.11 3.09
C PRO A 165 -14.95 -0.84 4.24
N GLU A 166 -16.18 -1.30 4.13
CA GLU A 166 -17.21 -1.10 5.14
C GLU A 166 -16.86 -1.70 6.52
N ALA A 167 -16.09 -2.80 6.55
CA ALA A 167 -15.64 -3.40 7.81
C ALA A 167 -14.56 -2.53 8.49
N VAL A 168 -13.63 -1.96 7.70
CA VAL A 168 -12.63 -1.01 8.21
C VAL A 168 -13.31 0.25 8.74
N ALA A 169 -14.29 0.77 7.99
CA ALA A 169 -15.04 1.96 8.39
C ALA A 169 -15.82 1.74 9.70
N ALA A 170 -16.45 0.58 9.85
CA ALA A 170 -17.14 0.22 11.11
C ALA A 170 -16.17 0.13 12.29
N ALA A 171 -14.99 -0.47 12.10
CA ALA A 171 -13.97 -0.57 13.13
C ALA A 171 -13.38 0.81 13.49
N ALA A 172 -13.23 1.71 12.50
CA ALA A 172 -12.78 3.08 12.70
C ALA A 172 -13.76 3.90 13.55
N ARG A 173 -15.05 3.83 13.26
CA ARG A 173 -16.09 4.48 14.07
C ARG A 173 -16.11 3.97 15.52
N ALA A 174 -16.00 2.65 15.69
CA ALA A 174 -15.90 2.05 17.02
C ALA A 174 -14.60 2.43 17.76
N ALA A 175 -13.52 2.72 17.03
CA ALA A 175 -12.30 3.25 17.62
C ALA A 175 -12.46 4.71 18.05
N ASP A 176 -13.13 5.54 17.25
CA ASP A 176 -13.42 6.93 17.57
C ASP A 176 -14.26 7.08 18.84
N ASP A 177 -15.30 6.24 18.95
CA ASP A 177 -16.17 6.20 20.14
C ASP A 177 -15.41 5.78 21.41
N ALA A 178 -14.52 4.79 21.29
CA ALA A 178 -13.75 4.25 22.41
C ALA A 178 -12.59 5.17 22.84
N TYR A 179 -12.01 5.92 21.90
CA TYR A 179 -10.80 6.73 22.09
C TYR A 179 -10.97 8.16 21.56
N PRO A 180 -11.86 8.97 22.17
CA PRO A 180 -12.16 10.33 21.68
C PRO A 180 -11.01 11.31 21.85
N ASP A 181 -9.99 10.96 22.64
CA ASP A 181 -8.78 11.73 22.93
C ASP A 181 -7.50 11.16 22.29
N LYS A 182 -7.64 10.35 21.26
CA LYS A 182 -6.52 9.79 20.48
C LYS A 182 -6.57 10.23 19.02
N ARG A 183 -5.43 10.32 18.38
CA ARG A 183 -5.34 10.34 16.92
C ARG A 183 -5.72 8.98 16.35
N LEU A 184 -6.26 8.95 15.15
CA LEU A 184 -6.64 7.70 14.47
C LEU A 184 -5.89 7.55 13.16
N ILE A 185 -5.23 6.41 12.93
CA ILE A 185 -4.77 5.97 11.62
C ILE A 185 -5.72 4.86 11.16
N ILE A 186 -6.30 5.03 9.97
CA ILE A 186 -7.29 4.10 9.39
C ILE A 186 -6.72 3.62 8.05
N HIS A 187 -6.27 2.37 8.01
CA HIS A 187 -5.53 1.83 6.87
C HIS A 187 -6.37 0.79 6.12
N PHE A 188 -6.91 1.19 4.97
CA PHE A 188 -7.64 0.35 4.05
C PHE A 188 -6.70 -0.47 3.17
N MET A 189 -7.09 -1.69 2.77
CA MET A 189 -6.37 -2.47 1.76
C MET A 189 -6.56 -1.95 0.34
N GLN A 190 -7.68 -1.31 0.04
CA GLN A 190 -7.93 -0.70 -1.26
C GLN A 190 -7.17 0.64 -1.33
N THR A 191 -6.52 0.94 -2.41
CA THR A 191 -6.66 0.47 -3.79
C THR A 191 -5.88 -0.80 -4.17
N HIS A 192 -5.06 -1.34 -3.26
CA HIS A 192 -4.23 -2.52 -3.52
C HIS A 192 -5.08 -3.76 -3.91
N TYR A 193 -4.44 -4.71 -4.59
CA TYR A 193 -4.97 -6.05 -4.84
C TYR A 193 -5.24 -6.79 -3.50
N PRO A 194 -6.28 -7.64 -3.39
CA PRO A 194 -7.23 -8.08 -4.44
C PRO A 194 -8.22 -7.01 -4.91
N PHE A 195 -8.60 -7.10 -6.20
CA PHE A 195 -9.52 -6.14 -6.79
C PHE A 195 -10.97 -6.59 -6.62
N LEU A 196 -11.74 -5.79 -5.89
CA LEU A 196 -13.17 -6.03 -5.66
C LEU A 196 -13.95 -6.01 -7.00
N GLY A 197 -14.86 -6.96 -7.18
CA GLY A 197 -15.63 -7.06 -8.41
C GLY A 197 -14.89 -7.65 -9.63
N HIS A 198 -13.60 -8.01 -9.49
CA HIS A 198 -12.79 -8.57 -10.56
C HIS A 198 -12.31 -10.01 -10.29
N PRO A 199 -13.21 -11.01 -10.16
CA PRO A 199 -12.83 -12.38 -9.80
C PRO A 199 -11.84 -13.02 -10.82
N ASN A 200 -11.86 -12.59 -12.08
CA ASN A 200 -10.94 -13.07 -13.11
C ASN A 200 -9.54 -12.44 -13.04
N LEU A 201 -9.27 -11.57 -12.07
CA LEU A 201 -7.97 -11.02 -11.74
C LEU A 201 -7.51 -11.45 -10.34
N GLN A 202 -8.16 -12.46 -9.77
CA GLN A 202 -7.67 -13.12 -8.57
C GLN A 202 -6.59 -14.12 -8.99
N PHE A 203 -5.45 -14.01 -8.33
CA PHE A 203 -4.32 -14.92 -8.47
C PHE A 203 -4.25 -15.74 -7.20
N ALA A 204 -3.94 -17.01 -7.33
CA ALA A 204 -3.95 -17.95 -6.20
C ALA A 204 -2.86 -17.67 -5.17
N GLY A 205 -2.23 -16.54 -5.12
CA GLY A 205 -1.12 -16.31 -4.19
C GLY A 205 -0.08 -17.44 -4.26
N ILE A 206 0.86 -17.46 -3.35
CA ILE A 206 1.70 -18.66 -3.17
C ILE A 206 0.87 -19.65 -2.34
N ASP A 207 0.51 -20.78 -2.93
CA ASP A 207 -0.14 -21.88 -2.22
C ASP A 207 0.73 -22.32 -1.03
N ALA A 208 0.10 -22.73 0.08
CA ALA A 208 0.82 -23.22 1.26
C ALA A 208 1.80 -24.35 0.92
N ASP A 209 1.42 -25.23 -0.03
CA ASP A 209 2.27 -26.33 -0.53
C ASP A 209 3.53 -25.83 -1.26
N GLN A 210 3.47 -24.64 -1.87
CA GLN A 210 4.63 -24.02 -2.52
C GLN A 210 5.60 -23.38 -1.51
N VAL A 211 5.08 -22.91 -0.37
CA VAL A 211 5.91 -22.36 0.73
C VAL A 211 6.62 -23.45 1.48
N LEU A 212 5.98 -24.61 1.64
CA LEU A 212 6.57 -25.77 2.31
C LEU A 212 7.55 -26.56 1.42
N GLY A 213 7.74 -26.14 0.15
CA GLY A 213 8.60 -26.85 -0.80
C GLY A 213 8.00 -28.16 -1.31
N GLU A 214 6.72 -28.42 -1.05
CA GLU A 214 6.01 -29.62 -1.51
C GLU A 214 5.51 -29.49 -2.98
N ARG A 215 5.49 -28.26 -3.48
CA ARG A 215 5.19 -27.95 -4.87
C ARG A 215 6.16 -26.92 -5.42
N ASP A 216 6.85 -27.24 -6.48
CA ASP A 216 7.67 -26.27 -7.20
C ASP A 216 6.77 -25.14 -7.75
N ALA A 217 7.15 -23.89 -7.49
CA ALA A 217 6.53 -22.77 -8.17
C ALA A 217 6.69 -23.00 -9.68
N VAL A 218 5.60 -23.04 -10.42
CA VAL A 218 5.66 -23.24 -11.87
C VAL A 218 6.34 -21.99 -12.45
N ALA A 219 7.55 -22.17 -12.93
CA ALA A 219 8.34 -21.09 -13.48
C ALA A 219 7.55 -20.38 -14.60
N GLY A 220 7.35 -19.05 -14.43
CA GLY A 220 6.63 -18.24 -15.40
C GLY A 220 5.11 -18.15 -15.21
N GLU A 221 4.52 -18.73 -14.16
CA GLU A 221 3.17 -18.40 -13.75
C GLU A 221 3.15 -17.17 -12.83
N PRO A 222 2.27 -16.18 -13.10
CA PRO A 222 2.16 -15.00 -12.27
C PRO A 222 1.41 -15.31 -10.96
N HIS A 223 1.92 -14.80 -9.85
CA HIS A 223 1.30 -14.96 -8.54
C HIS A 223 0.48 -13.74 -8.11
N ASP A 224 0.65 -12.63 -8.83
CA ASP A 224 -0.07 -11.39 -8.62
C ASP A 224 -0.37 -10.70 -9.97
N PRO A 225 -1.28 -9.70 -9.99
CA PRO A 225 -1.65 -9.02 -11.22
C PRO A 225 -0.50 -8.21 -11.85
N TRP A 226 0.47 -7.79 -11.06
CA TRP A 226 1.63 -7.02 -11.54
C TRP A 226 2.60 -7.93 -12.32
N GLU A 227 2.84 -9.13 -11.81
CA GLU A 227 3.59 -10.15 -12.52
C GLU A 227 2.86 -10.59 -13.80
N ALA A 228 1.54 -10.78 -13.74
CA ALA A 228 0.74 -11.10 -14.90
C ALA A 228 0.82 -10.03 -15.99
N LEU A 229 0.81 -8.75 -15.61
CA LEU A 229 1.05 -7.65 -16.55
C LEU A 229 2.47 -7.67 -17.10
N ALA A 230 3.47 -7.91 -16.25
CA ALA A 230 4.88 -8.00 -16.64
C ALA A 230 5.17 -9.12 -17.65
N LEU A 231 4.42 -10.22 -17.55
CA LEU A 231 4.47 -11.38 -18.45
C LEU A 231 3.56 -11.24 -19.70
N GLY A 232 2.79 -10.15 -19.80
CA GLY A 232 1.83 -9.94 -20.88
C GLY A 232 0.61 -10.89 -20.83
N ARG A 233 0.32 -11.47 -19.65
CA ARG A 233 -0.84 -12.34 -19.43
C ARG A 233 -2.14 -11.57 -19.26
N ILE A 234 -2.02 -10.32 -18.82
CA ILE A 234 -3.15 -9.39 -18.75
C ILE A 234 -2.79 -8.08 -19.46
N ASP A 235 -3.82 -7.42 -19.96
CA ASP A 235 -3.71 -6.12 -20.61
C ASP A 235 -3.59 -5.00 -19.56
N ARG A 236 -2.75 -3.98 -19.82
CA ARG A 236 -2.52 -2.85 -18.93
C ARG A 236 -3.81 -2.06 -18.68
N ARG A 237 -4.67 -1.90 -19.67
CA ARG A 237 -5.95 -1.19 -19.56
C ARG A 237 -6.88 -1.92 -18.59
N ARG A 238 -6.94 -3.26 -18.71
CA ARG A 238 -7.74 -4.08 -17.80
C ARG A 238 -7.28 -3.98 -16.35
N LEU A 239 -5.96 -4.03 -16.13
CA LEU A 239 -5.41 -3.86 -14.78
C LEU A 239 -5.66 -2.46 -14.23
N ARG A 240 -5.44 -1.41 -15.04
CA ARG A 240 -5.75 -0.02 -14.65
C ARG A 240 -7.21 0.15 -14.25
N ARG A 241 -8.13 -0.44 -15.00
CA ARG A 241 -9.55 -0.37 -14.67
C ARG A 241 -9.85 -1.03 -13.33
N ALA A 242 -9.38 -2.25 -13.09
CA ALA A 242 -9.60 -2.95 -11.83
C ALA A 242 -9.03 -2.18 -10.63
N TYR A 243 -7.86 -1.57 -10.81
CA TYR A 243 -7.23 -0.73 -9.81
C TYR A 243 -8.03 0.56 -9.53
N ALA A 244 -8.59 1.19 -10.58
CA ALA A 244 -9.48 2.33 -10.44
C ALA A 244 -10.82 1.94 -9.77
N ASP A 245 -11.39 0.80 -10.13
CA ASP A 245 -12.64 0.31 -9.53
C ASP A 245 -12.45 0.03 -8.01
N ASN A 246 -11.25 -0.38 -7.56
CA ASN A 246 -10.93 -0.48 -6.14
C ASN A 246 -10.92 0.88 -5.44
N LEU A 247 -10.42 1.93 -6.11
CA LEU A 247 -10.51 3.29 -5.56
C LEU A 247 -11.99 3.72 -5.44
N VAL A 248 -12.79 3.51 -6.48
CA VAL A 248 -14.23 3.82 -6.45
C VAL A 248 -14.95 3.08 -5.31
N ALA A 249 -14.56 1.84 -5.04
CA ALA A 249 -15.15 1.04 -3.98
C ALA A 249 -14.83 1.57 -2.57
N VAL A 250 -13.62 2.11 -2.33
CA VAL A 250 -13.21 2.56 -0.99
C VAL A 250 -13.52 4.04 -0.72
N LEU A 251 -13.61 4.86 -1.76
CA LEU A 251 -13.80 6.31 -1.61
C LEU A 251 -15.02 6.72 -0.77
N PRO A 252 -16.22 6.12 -0.92
CA PRO A 252 -17.37 6.49 -0.09
C PRO A 252 -17.10 6.36 1.40
N ASP A 253 -16.49 5.25 1.83
CA ASP A 253 -16.15 5.03 3.24
C ASP A 253 -15.02 5.95 3.72
N ALA A 254 -13.98 6.14 2.90
CA ALA A 254 -12.86 7.01 3.22
C ALA A 254 -13.30 8.47 3.39
N LEU A 255 -14.15 8.98 2.48
CA LEU A 255 -14.67 10.35 2.53
C LEU A 255 -15.68 10.55 3.67
N SER A 256 -16.54 9.55 3.92
CA SER A 256 -17.46 9.57 5.06
C SER A 256 -16.69 9.69 6.37
N LEU A 257 -15.65 8.85 6.59
CA LEU A 257 -14.81 8.92 7.78
C LEU A 257 -14.08 10.26 7.90
N ALA A 258 -13.52 10.77 6.80
CA ALA A 258 -12.82 12.06 6.81
C ALA A 258 -13.72 13.24 7.18
N SER A 259 -15.01 13.16 6.87
CA SER A 259 -15.99 14.22 7.18
C SER A 259 -16.75 14.03 8.50
N GLU A 260 -16.93 12.78 8.96
CA GLU A 260 -17.70 12.46 10.16
C GLU A 260 -16.87 12.47 11.43
N LEU A 261 -15.61 11.99 11.34
CA LEU A 261 -14.77 11.85 12.52
C LEU A 261 -14.24 13.22 12.98
N ARG A 262 -14.23 13.45 14.30
CA ARG A 262 -13.74 14.69 14.85
C ARG A 262 -12.25 14.87 14.58
N GLY A 263 -11.86 16.08 14.18
CA GLY A 263 -10.48 16.48 13.99
C GLY A 263 -10.18 16.90 12.56
N ARG A 264 -8.94 17.30 12.36
CA ARG A 264 -8.40 17.54 11.02
C ARG A 264 -8.10 16.18 10.38
N ALA A 265 -8.86 15.83 9.36
CA ALA A 265 -8.69 14.58 8.63
C ALA A 265 -7.79 14.77 7.39
N VAL A 266 -7.03 13.73 7.08
CA VAL A 266 -6.21 13.66 5.87
C VAL A 266 -6.43 12.32 5.21
N VAL A 267 -6.77 12.33 3.91
CA VAL A 267 -6.79 11.14 3.07
C VAL A 267 -5.48 11.08 2.27
N THR A 268 -4.75 9.98 2.41
CA THR A 268 -3.42 9.78 1.82
C THR A 268 -3.22 8.34 1.37
N ALA A 269 -1.99 8.00 0.98
CA ALA A 269 -1.56 6.63 0.72
C ALA A 269 -0.17 6.39 1.32
N ASP A 270 0.17 5.14 1.54
CA ASP A 270 1.49 4.70 1.99
C ASP A 270 2.51 4.66 0.83
N HIS A 271 2.07 4.26 -0.36
CA HIS A 271 2.83 4.23 -1.62
C HIS A 271 1.88 4.19 -2.82
N GLY A 272 2.44 4.11 -4.03
CA GLY A 272 1.71 3.84 -5.27
C GLY A 272 2.12 2.52 -5.91
N ASN A 273 1.82 2.34 -7.21
CA ASN A 273 2.12 1.12 -7.96
C ASN A 273 2.66 1.41 -9.36
N LEU A 274 3.58 0.58 -9.85
CA LEU A 274 4.10 0.62 -11.20
C LEU A 274 3.31 -0.30 -12.14
N LEU A 275 2.94 0.24 -13.28
CA LEU A 275 2.23 -0.46 -14.37
C LEU A 275 3.11 -0.62 -15.62
N GLY A 276 4.43 -0.72 -15.43
CA GLY A 276 5.43 -0.81 -16.49
C GLY A 276 6.13 0.52 -16.80
N GLU A 277 6.10 1.47 -15.88
CA GLU A 277 6.88 2.70 -15.95
C GLU A 277 8.39 2.39 -15.84
N ARG A 278 9.21 3.31 -16.37
CA ARG A 278 10.67 3.19 -16.30
C ARG A 278 11.19 3.78 -14.99
N ALA A 279 12.07 3.02 -14.33
CA ALA A 279 12.71 3.44 -13.08
C ALA A 279 13.96 4.30 -13.35
N TRP A 280 13.79 5.51 -13.90
CA TRP A 280 14.89 6.43 -14.14
C TRP A 280 15.65 6.75 -12.85
N PRO A 281 17.01 6.85 -12.87
CA PRO A 281 17.89 6.89 -14.05
C PRO A 281 18.20 5.52 -14.69
N VAL A 282 17.75 4.41 -14.10
CA VAL A 282 17.86 3.08 -14.71
C VAL A 282 16.66 2.88 -15.64
N PRO A 283 16.83 2.74 -16.97
CA PRO A 283 15.71 2.68 -17.91
C PRO A 283 14.99 1.31 -17.94
N ALA A 284 14.89 0.65 -16.78
CA ALA A 284 14.23 -0.62 -16.62
C ALA A 284 12.72 -0.41 -16.42
N LYS A 285 11.88 -1.21 -17.11
CA LYS A 285 10.44 -1.26 -16.81
C LYS A 285 10.22 -2.13 -15.59
N LEU A 286 9.55 -1.55 -14.57
CA LEU A 286 9.18 -2.24 -13.36
C LEU A 286 7.66 -2.27 -13.19
N TYR A 287 7.19 -3.16 -12.32
CA TYR A 287 5.79 -3.45 -12.07
C TYR A 287 5.57 -3.65 -10.57
N GLY A 288 4.36 -3.35 -10.07
CA GLY A 288 4.04 -3.44 -8.66
C GLY A 288 4.77 -2.36 -7.83
N HIS A 289 5.12 -2.70 -6.61
CA HIS A 289 5.71 -1.77 -5.63
C HIS A 289 7.03 -2.30 -5.04
N PRO A 290 8.09 -2.45 -5.85
CA PRO A 290 9.38 -2.97 -5.38
C PRO A 290 9.99 -2.01 -4.33
N VAL A 291 10.40 -2.60 -3.20
CA VAL A 291 10.99 -1.87 -2.05
C VAL A 291 12.24 -1.10 -2.46
N GLY A 292 12.34 0.15 -2.02
CA GLY A 292 13.49 1.04 -2.26
C GLY A 292 13.57 1.63 -3.66
N VAL A 293 12.54 1.44 -4.49
CA VAL A 293 12.45 2.07 -5.82
C VAL A 293 11.64 3.36 -5.73
N ARG A 294 12.27 4.49 -5.98
CA ARG A 294 11.69 5.82 -5.78
C ARG A 294 11.39 6.52 -7.11
N THR A 295 10.31 6.11 -7.74
CA THR A 295 9.75 6.81 -8.91
C THR A 295 8.51 7.59 -8.49
N PRO A 296 8.13 8.67 -9.19
CA PRO A 296 6.90 9.40 -8.87
C PRO A 296 5.68 8.50 -8.70
N ALA A 297 5.47 7.54 -9.60
CA ALA A 297 4.35 6.60 -9.52
C ALA A 297 4.32 5.70 -8.28
N LEU A 298 5.43 5.59 -7.53
CA LEU A 298 5.53 4.83 -6.28
C LEU A 298 5.50 5.71 -5.04
N VAL A 299 6.14 6.88 -5.09
CA VAL A 299 6.37 7.68 -3.88
C VAL A 299 5.62 8.99 -3.85
N GLU A 300 5.05 9.46 -4.96
CA GLU A 300 4.11 10.59 -4.93
C GLU A 300 2.70 10.07 -4.60
N VAL A 301 2.21 10.48 -3.43
CA VAL A 301 0.93 10.05 -2.90
C VAL A 301 0.03 11.26 -2.64
N PRO A 302 -1.31 11.09 -2.61
CA PRO A 302 -2.24 12.16 -2.28
C PRO A 302 -2.04 12.65 -0.84
N TRP A 303 -2.33 13.91 -0.60
CA TRP A 303 -2.48 14.52 0.71
C TRP A 303 -3.67 15.47 0.66
N ALA A 304 -4.86 14.91 0.85
CA ALA A 304 -6.14 15.60 0.74
C ALA A 304 -6.66 15.90 2.16
N VAL A 305 -6.88 17.16 2.48
CA VAL A 305 -7.20 17.64 3.82
C VAL A 305 -8.68 17.98 3.91
N VAL A 306 -9.30 17.54 4.99
CA VAL A 306 -10.62 17.99 5.44
C VAL A 306 -10.43 18.63 6.82
N ASP A 307 -10.67 19.94 6.91
CA ASP A 307 -10.50 20.69 8.16
C ASP A 307 -11.66 20.39 9.13
N GLY A 308 -11.35 20.25 10.40
CA GLY A 308 -12.30 20.00 11.47
C GLY A 308 -11.84 20.55 12.82
N GLU A 309 -12.72 20.52 13.79
CA GLU A 309 -12.38 20.90 15.16
C GLU A 309 -11.35 19.94 15.73
N ARG A 310 -10.20 20.46 16.18
CA ARG A 310 -9.07 19.67 16.67
C ARG A 310 -9.44 18.77 17.86
N ARG A 311 -8.90 17.56 17.87
CA ARG A 311 -9.06 16.64 19.00
C ARG A 311 -8.22 17.07 20.19
N PRO A 312 -8.71 16.88 21.43
CA PRO A 312 -7.84 16.89 22.60
C PRO A 312 -7.01 15.60 22.59
N VAL A 313 -5.76 15.67 22.15
CA VAL A 313 -4.89 14.50 22.04
C VAL A 313 -4.12 14.27 23.32
N ARG A 314 -4.14 13.03 23.86
CA ARG A 314 -3.44 12.63 25.08
C ARG A 314 -2.61 11.36 24.83
N ASP A 315 -1.37 11.37 25.31
CA ASP A 315 -0.51 10.19 25.35
C ASP A 315 -0.70 9.42 26.67
N ASP A 316 -1.20 8.19 26.58
CA ASP A 316 -1.40 7.29 27.74
C ASP A 316 -0.47 6.06 27.67
N GLY A 317 0.57 6.12 26.84
CA GLY A 317 1.49 5.02 26.60
C GLY A 317 0.99 4.04 25.54
N VAL A 318 1.87 3.13 25.17
CA VAL A 318 1.64 2.11 24.15
C VAL A 318 1.18 0.79 24.79
N ALA A 319 0.28 0.07 24.13
CA ALA A 319 -0.08 -1.29 24.49
C ALA A 319 0.63 -2.28 23.55
N ALA A 320 1.26 -3.30 24.15
CA ALA A 320 1.77 -4.42 23.34
C ALA A 320 0.57 -5.12 22.68
N LEU A 321 0.66 -5.37 21.38
CA LEU A 321 -0.22 -6.34 20.74
C LEU A 321 -0.03 -7.68 21.43
N ASP A 322 -1.12 -8.40 21.70
CA ASP A 322 -1.03 -9.85 21.85
C ASP A 322 -0.31 -10.39 20.61
N PRO A 323 0.73 -11.25 20.77
CA PRO A 323 1.44 -11.73 19.61
C PRO A 323 0.43 -12.34 18.65
N ALA A 324 0.12 -11.59 17.59
CA ALA A 324 -0.66 -12.12 16.49
C ALA A 324 -0.03 -13.44 16.09
N ASP A 325 -0.84 -14.47 15.89
CA ASP A 325 -0.33 -15.75 15.40
C ASP A 325 0.49 -15.46 14.13
N GLU A 326 1.81 -15.55 14.23
CA GLU A 326 2.72 -15.23 13.10
C GLU A 326 2.30 -15.97 11.83
N ALA A 327 1.82 -17.21 11.99
CA ALA A 327 1.29 -18.02 10.90
C ALA A 327 0.02 -17.40 10.27
N ALA A 328 -0.86 -16.80 11.07
CA ALA A 328 -2.05 -16.13 10.55
C ALA A 328 -1.70 -14.84 9.81
N VAL A 329 -0.73 -14.07 10.30
CA VAL A 329 -0.21 -12.88 9.62
C VAL A 329 0.43 -13.27 8.29
N ASP A 330 1.28 -14.30 8.26
CA ASP A 330 1.95 -14.78 7.06
C ASP A 330 0.96 -15.29 6.01
N GLU A 331 -0.07 -16.02 6.44
CA GLU A 331 -1.14 -16.47 5.55
C GLU A 331 -1.92 -15.29 4.93
N ARG A 332 -2.21 -14.24 5.71
CA ARG A 332 -2.89 -13.05 5.20
C ARG A 332 -2.03 -12.28 4.21
N LEU A 333 -0.75 -12.08 4.54
CA LEU A 333 0.20 -11.39 3.64
C LEU A 333 0.36 -12.13 2.32
N ARG A 334 0.43 -13.46 2.35
CA ARG A 334 0.48 -14.29 1.13
C ARG A 334 -0.75 -14.11 0.26
N ARG A 335 -1.96 -14.15 0.84
CA ARG A 335 -3.22 -13.95 0.11
C ARG A 335 -3.34 -12.55 -0.52
N LEU A 336 -2.73 -11.55 0.10
CA LEU A 336 -2.66 -10.19 -0.40
C LEU A 336 -1.56 -9.97 -1.46
N GLY A 337 -0.84 -11.03 -1.86
CA GLY A 337 0.20 -10.96 -2.88
C GLY A 337 1.55 -10.45 -2.38
N TYR A 338 1.72 -10.26 -1.06
CA TYR A 338 3.00 -9.88 -0.47
C TYR A 338 3.91 -11.11 -0.33
N ARG A 339 5.14 -10.97 -0.81
CA ARG A 339 6.21 -11.97 -0.65
C ARG A 339 7.28 -11.44 0.30
N GLU A 340 7.86 -12.33 1.07
CA GLU A 340 9.14 -12.09 1.73
C GLU A 340 10.33 -12.19 0.77
#